data_02f0eccfd54a361500f15219909fe929
#
_entry.id   02f0eccfd54a361500f15219909fe929
#
_cell.length_a   1.000
_cell.length_b   1.000
_cell.length_c   1.000
_cell.angle_alpha   90.00
_cell.angle_beta   90.00
_cell.angle_gamma   90.00
#
_symmetry.space_group_name_H-M   'P 1'
#
loop_
_entity.id
_entity.type
_entity.pdbx_description
1 polymer ?
#
loop_
_entity_poly.entity_id
_entity_poly.type
_entity_poly.pdbx_seq_one_letter_code
_entity_poly.pdbx_strand_id
1 'polypeptide(L)'
;MARVAIIDYGINNVRSVRNAVEYCGHEAVVTHGNEGIADASHIILPGVGAFGDAMKKIRDRGLDEVLARSVCEAGKPLLAVCLGMQLLAKTSEEHADGGVFFQGLGLIEADVRRLRPKDPDLKIPHMGWNNITKLREHPILANMRETNLAFYFVHSFAMSCENEDDVVGRATYGQDVTAIVARDNIVGTQFHPEKSQDSGIELMSNFLQWNP
;
A
#
# COMPACT_ATOMS: atom_id res chain seq x y z
N MET A 1 -19.28 11.92 4.67
CA MET A 1 -19.11 10.77 3.75
C MET A 1 -17.98 11.14 2.81
N ALA A 2 -16.88 10.38 2.82
CA ALA A 2 -15.76 10.64 1.91
C ALA A 2 -16.09 10.12 0.50
N ARG A 3 -15.58 10.80 -0.54
CA ARG A 3 -15.53 10.33 -1.91
C ARG A 3 -14.12 9.83 -2.18
N VAL A 4 -13.97 8.55 -2.48
CA VAL A 4 -12.69 7.84 -2.54
C VAL A 4 -12.36 7.46 -3.97
N ALA A 5 -11.25 7.97 -4.50
CA ALA A 5 -10.73 7.56 -5.80
C ALA A 5 -9.92 6.28 -5.66
N ILE A 6 -10.34 5.22 -6.34
CA ILE A 6 -9.58 3.96 -6.46
C ILE A 6 -8.91 3.94 -7.82
N ILE A 7 -7.59 3.97 -7.82
CA ILE A 7 -6.80 4.05 -9.07
C ILE A 7 -6.80 2.72 -9.79
N ASP A 8 -7.30 2.69 -11.01
CA ASP A 8 -7.23 1.54 -11.91
C ASP A 8 -6.26 1.80 -13.06
N TYR A 9 -5.03 1.31 -12.92
CA TYR A 9 -4.04 1.32 -14.01
C TYR A 9 -4.02 0.02 -14.82
N GLY A 10 -5.00 -0.90 -14.59
CA GLY A 10 -5.24 -2.09 -15.41
C GLY A 10 -4.59 -3.38 -14.89
N ILE A 11 -3.93 -3.37 -13.73
CA ILE A 11 -3.41 -4.56 -13.03
C ILE A 11 -3.70 -4.38 -11.54
N ASN A 12 -4.94 -4.65 -11.09
CA ASN A 12 -5.29 -4.51 -9.69
C ASN A 12 -6.62 -5.17 -9.34
N ASN A 13 -6.90 -5.33 -8.04
CA ASN A 13 -8.14 -5.90 -7.53
C ASN A 13 -9.08 -4.78 -7.05
N VAL A 14 -9.47 -3.88 -7.98
CA VAL A 14 -10.32 -2.72 -7.65
C VAL A 14 -11.67 -3.12 -7.04
N ARG A 15 -12.24 -4.27 -7.43
CA ARG A 15 -13.56 -4.68 -6.97
C ARG A 15 -13.60 -4.93 -5.46
N SER A 16 -12.62 -5.65 -4.93
CA SER A 16 -12.58 -5.94 -3.49
C SER A 16 -12.33 -4.68 -2.67
N VAL A 17 -11.45 -3.78 -3.15
CA VAL A 17 -11.20 -2.49 -2.50
C VAL A 17 -12.45 -1.61 -2.53
N ARG A 18 -13.14 -1.53 -3.67
CA ARG A 18 -14.41 -0.82 -3.80
C ARG A 18 -15.44 -1.32 -2.79
N ASN A 19 -15.65 -2.64 -2.73
CA ASN A 19 -16.61 -3.25 -1.80
C ASN A 19 -16.25 -2.91 -0.33
N ALA A 20 -14.96 -2.89 0.03
CA ALA A 20 -14.52 -2.52 1.38
C ALA A 20 -14.82 -1.04 1.70
N VAL A 21 -14.57 -0.11 0.76
CA VAL A 21 -14.90 1.30 0.92
C VAL A 21 -16.42 1.51 1.07
N GLU A 22 -17.22 0.87 0.21
CA GLU A 22 -18.69 0.93 0.27
C GLU A 22 -19.23 0.31 1.56
N TYR A 23 -18.63 -0.79 2.04
CA TYR A 23 -18.98 -1.40 3.32
C TYR A 23 -18.72 -0.47 4.51
N CYS A 24 -17.68 0.36 4.44
CA CYS A 24 -17.40 1.43 5.42
C CYS A 24 -18.36 2.64 5.30
N GLY A 25 -19.33 2.63 4.37
CA GLY A 25 -20.32 3.70 4.22
C GLY A 25 -19.84 4.91 3.41
N HIS A 26 -18.83 4.75 2.55
CA HIS A 26 -18.26 5.81 1.72
C HIS A 26 -18.49 5.58 0.22
N GLU A 27 -18.41 6.67 -0.58
CA GLU A 27 -18.53 6.60 -2.03
C GLU A 27 -17.20 6.16 -2.66
N ALA A 28 -17.21 5.06 -3.42
CA ALA A 28 -16.04 4.56 -4.13
C ALA A 28 -16.13 4.85 -5.63
N VAL A 29 -15.16 5.58 -6.16
CA VAL A 29 -15.05 5.93 -7.59
C VAL A 29 -13.80 5.25 -8.16
N VAL A 30 -14.00 4.27 -9.04
CA VAL A 30 -12.89 3.68 -9.80
C VAL A 30 -12.53 4.61 -10.94
N THR A 31 -11.27 5.01 -11.02
CA THR A 31 -10.78 5.97 -12.01
C THR A 31 -9.50 5.53 -12.68
N HIS A 32 -9.37 5.89 -13.95
CA HIS A 32 -8.20 5.62 -14.80
C HIS A 32 -7.35 6.89 -15.05
N GLY A 33 -7.74 8.03 -14.49
CA GLY A 33 -7.12 9.32 -14.77
C GLY A 33 -7.49 10.42 -13.78
N ASN A 34 -7.14 11.65 -14.14
CA ASN A 34 -7.21 12.83 -13.27
C ASN A 34 -8.63 13.19 -12.79
N GLU A 35 -9.66 13.05 -13.64
CA GLU A 35 -11.02 13.54 -13.33
C GLU A 35 -11.57 12.94 -12.03
N GLY A 36 -11.46 11.61 -11.86
CA GLY A 36 -11.95 10.95 -10.65
C GLY A 36 -11.13 11.27 -9.40
N ILE A 37 -9.86 11.64 -9.55
CA ILE A 37 -8.96 11.98 -8.45
C ILE A 37 -9.21 13.43 -7.98
N ALA A 38 -9.50 14.33 -8.91
CA ALA A 38 -9.68 15.76 -8.59
C ALA A 38 -10.79 15.99 -7.56
N ASP A 39 -11.93 15.32 -7.71
CA ASP A 39 -13.10 15.46 -6.85
C ASP A 39 -13.07 14.57 -5.60
N ALA A 40 -12.10 13.67 -5.49
CA ALA A 40 -11.98 12.76 -4.37
C ALA A 40 -11.34 13.44 -3.15
N SER A 41 -11.81 13.08 -1.96
CA SER A 41 -11.20 13.48 -0.68
C SER A 41 -10.03 12.55 -0.29
N HIS A 42 -10.10 11.28 -0.70
CA HIS A 42 -9.10 10.24 -0.41
C HIS A 42 -8.74 9.48 -1.68
N ILE A 43 -7.52 8.95 -1.71
CA ILE A 43 -7.01 8.17 -2.84
C ILE A 43 -6.60 6.78 -2.33
N ILE A 44 -6.97 5.73 -3.05
CA ILE A 44 -6.45 4.38 -2.82
C ILE A 44 -5.71 3.93 -4.08
N LEU A 45 -4.46 3.50 -3.91
CA LEU A 45 -3.62 2.90 -4.95
C LEU A 45 -3.46 1.40 -4.67
N PRO A 46 -4.37 0.54 -5.14
CA PRO A 46 -4.22 -0.89 -5.03
C PRO A 46 -3.20 -1.40 -6.05
N GLY A 47 -2.60 -2.56 -5.79
CA GLY A 47 -1.72 -3.18 -6.77
C GLY A 47 -1.57 -4.68 -6.56
N VAL A 48 -1.49 -5.41 -7.69
CA VAL A 48 -1.11 -6.82 -7.78
C VAL A 48 -0.21 -7.03 -9.00
N GLY A 49 0.56 -8.12 -9.02
CA GLY A 49 1.45 -8.44 -10.14
C GLY A 49 2.88 -7.90 -9.98
N ALA A 50 3.56 -7.58 -11.07
CA ALA A 50 4.97 -7.20 -11.08
C ALA A 50 5.18 -5.69 -11.04
N PHE A 51 6.20 -5.24 -10.31
CA PHE A 51 6.53 -3.83 -10.10
C PHE A 51 6.78 -3.06 -11.40
N GLY A 52 7.62 -3.62 -12.30
CA GLY A 52 7.97 -2.96 -13.55
C GLY A 52 6.78 -2.75 -14.48
N ASP A 53 5.90 -3.76 -14.59
CA ASP A 53 4.68 -3.68 -15.40
C ASP A 53 3.70 -2.65 -14.85
N ALA A 54 3.56 -2.59 -13.53
CA ALA A 54 2.70 -1.61 -12.86
C ALA A 54 3.21 -0.18 -13.09
N MET A 55 4.51 0.07 -12.86
CA MET A 55 5.11 1.40 -13.10
C MET A 55 5.00 1.83 -14.55
N LYS A 56 5.21 0.91 -15.50
CA LYS A 56 5.02 1.21 -16.92
C LYS A 56 3.59 1.69 -17.20
N LYS A 57 2.57 0.97 -16.72
CA LYS A 57 1.16 1.33 -16.93
C LYS A 57 0.77 2.64 -16.26
N ILE A 58 1.31 2.93 -15.07
CA ILE A 58 1.11 4.19 -14.36
C ILE A 58 1.66 5.35 -15.20
N ARG A 59 2.90 5.23 -15.70
CA ARG A 59 3.55 6.25 -16.53
C ARG A 59 2.91 6.42 -17.91
N ASP A 60 2.56 5.31 -18.57
CA ASP A 60 1.88 5.34 -19.88
C ASP A 60 0.55 6.13 -19.82
N ARG A 61 -0.04 6.28 -18.63
CA ARG A 61 -1.30 7.02 -18.38
C ARG A 61 -1.09 8.37 -17.71
N GLY A 62 0.15 8.76 -17.41
CA GLY A 62 0.47 10.01 -16.69
C GLY A 62 -0.06 10.04 -15.26
N LEU A 63 -0.35 8.87 -14.67
CA LEU A 63 -0.88 8.75 -13.30
C LEU A 63 0.17 9.08 -12.23
N ASP A 64 1.45 8.93 -12.52
CA ASP A 64 2.56 9.33 -11.66
C ASP A 64 2.54 10.84 -11.39
N GLU A 65 2.39 11.68 -12.41
CA GLU A 65 2.28 13.12 -12.27
C GLU A 65 0.97 13.52 -11.55
N VAL A 66 -0.14 12.84 -11.85
CA VAL A 66 -1.43 13.11 -11.19
C VAL A 66 -1.37 12.77 -9.72
N LEU A 67 -0.75 11.62 -9.35
CA LEU A 67 -0.54 11.23 -7.95
C LEU A 67 0.39 12.22 -7.23
N ALA A 68 1.51 12.61 -7.84
CA ALA A 68 2.42 13.59 -7.26
C ALA A 68 1.70 14.90 -6.93
N ARG A 69 0.94 15.48 -7.87
CA ARG A 69 0.17 16.70 -7.64
C ARG A 69 -0.91 16.52 -6.56
N SER A 70 -1.68 15.43 -6.63
CA SER A 70 -2.81 15.24 -5.72
C SER A 70 -2.38 14.93 -4.29
N VAL A 71 -1.29 14.18 -4.14
CA VAL A 71 -0.78 13.75 -2.83
C VAL A 71 0.19 14.76 -2.24
N CYS A 72 1.24 15.15 -3.01
CA CYS A 72 2.31 16.00 -2.47
C CYS A 72 1.95 17.49 -2.46
N GLU A 73 1.21 17.99 -3.48
CA GLU A 73 0.88 19.41 -3.56
C GLU A 73 -0.49 19.72 -2.94
N ALA A 74 -1.52 18.88 -3.23
CA ALA A 74 -2.86 19.09 -2.71
C ALA A 74 -3.11 18.43 -1.35
N GLY A 75 -2.17 17.63 -0.82
CA GLY A 75 -2.23 17.03 0.51
C GLY A 75 -3.31 15.94 0.67
N LYS A 76 -3.82 15.35 -0.43
CA LYS A 76 -4.87 14.33 -0.31
C LYS A 76 -4.33 13.06 0.34
N PRO A 77 -5.04 12.49 1.34
CA PRO A 77 -4.67 11.22 1.94
C PRO A 77 -4.58 10.10 0.91
N LEU A 78 -3.47 9.37 0.92
CA LEU A 78 -3.21 8.21 0.06
C LEU A 78 -3.05 6.94 0.89
N LEU A 79 -3.83 5.89 0.55
CA LEU A 79 -3.60 4.52 0.98
C LEU A 79 -3.11 3.68 -0.20
N ALA A 80 -1.88 3.19 -0.10
CA ALA A 80 -1.28 2.31 -1.09
C ALA A 80 -1.25 0.86 -0.58
N VAL A 81 -1.79 -0.11 -1.36
CA VAL A 81 -2.05 -1.48 -0.91
C VAL A 81 -1.21 -2.48 -1.68
N CYS A 82 -0.46 -3.31 -0.97
CA CYS A 82 0.38 -4.41 -1.44
C CYS A 82 1.41 -3.91 -2.49
N LEU A 83 1.28 -4.29 -3.75
CA LEU A 83 2.14 -3.72 -4.80
C LEU A 83 2.04 -2.19 -4.85
N GLY A 84 0.86 -1.61 -4.60
CA GLY A 84 0.69 -0.16 -4.50
C GLY A 84 1.62 0.47 -3.47
N MET A 85 1.78 -0.14 -2.29
CA MET A 85 2.76 0.30 -1.29
C MET A 85 4.19 0.23 -1.86
N GLN A 86 4.55 -0.87 -2.51
CA GLN A 86 5.88 -1.02 -3.10
C GLN A 86 6.18 0.04 -4.15
N LEU A 87 5.18 0.43 -4.96
CA LEU A 87 5.32 1.49 -5.97
C LEU A 87 5.68 2.87 -5.38
N LEU A 88 5.43 3.11 -4.08
CA LEU A 88 5.83 4.34 -3.40
C LEU A 88 7.35 4.47 -3.24
N ALA A 89 8.09 3.35 -3.26
CA ALA A 89 9.55 3.32 -3.09
C ALA A 89 10.30 4.03 -4.24
N LYS A 90 11.59 4.26 -4.04
CA LYS A 90 12.48 4.79 -5.09
C LYS A 90 12.77 3.74 -6.15
N THR A 91 13.12 2.52 -5.72
CA THR A 91 13.53 1.46 -6.64
C THR A 91 12.98 0.09 -6.24
N SER A 92 13.00 -0.86 -7.21
CA SER A 92 12.72 -2.27 -6.98
C SER A 92 13.72 -3.17 -7.70
N GLU A 93 14.18 -4.23 -7.00
CA GLU A 93 15.01 -5.28 -7.59
C GLU A 93 14.18 -6.36 -8.29
N GLU A 94 12.85 -6.29 -8.30
CA GLU A 94 12.00 -7.29 -8.93
C GLU A 94 12.28 -7.35 -10.44
N HIS A 95 12.69 -8.54 -10.94
CA HIS A 95 13.10 -8.74 -12.34
C HIS A 95 14.21 -7.78 -12.82
N ALA A 96 15.09 -7.36 -11.92
CA ALA A 96 16.24 -6.51 -12.23
C ALA A 96 17.34 -7.34 -12.91
N ASP A 97 17.22 -7.52 -14.21
CA ASP A 97 18.26 -8.19 -15.01
C ASP A 97 19.47 -7.27 -15.17
N GLY A 98 20.68 -7.83 -14.95
CA GLY A 98 21.93 -7.07 -15.10
C GLY A 98 22.15 -5.94 -14.08
N GLY A 99 21.42 -5.94 -12.95
CA GLY A 99 21.59 -4.94 -11.87
C GLY A 99 20.88 -3.61 -12.11
N VAL A 100 20.03 -3.52 -13.13
CA VAL A 100 19.21 -2.32 -13.39
C VAL A 100 17.90 -2.43 -12.61
N PHE A 101 17.73 -1.61 -11.58
CA PHE A 101 16.51 -1.56 -10.79
C PHE A 101 15.41 -0.73 -11.48
N PHE A 102 14.15 -1.17 -11.32
CA PHE A 102 13.02 -0.39 -11.76
C PHE A 102 12.81 0.82 -10.84
N GLN A 103 12.55 1.99 -11.44
CA GLN A 103 12.23 3.22 -10.70
C GLN A 103 10.76 3.23 -10.30
N GLY A 104 10.47 3.51 -9.02
CA GLY A 104 9.14 3.71 -8.48
C GLY A 104 8.66 5.16 -8.54
N LEU A 105 7.70 5.50 -7.70
CA LEU A 105 7.15 6.86 -7.56
C LEU A 105 8.05 7.78 -6.73
N GLY A 106 8.92 7.22 -5.88
CA GLY A 106 9.83 7.98 -5.02
C GLY A 106 9.14 8.80 -3.92
N LEU A 107 7.95 8.38 -3.50
CA LEU A 107 7.18 9.06 -2.45
C LEU A 107 7.63 8.67 -1.03
N ILE A 108 8.27 7.52 -0.90
CA ILE A 108 8.91 7.04 0.34
C ILE A 108 10.38 6.70 0.04
N GLU A 109 11.28 7.13 0.91
CA GLU A 109 12.72 6.84 0.84
C GLU A 109 12.98 5.36 1.18
N ALA A 110 12.79 4.49 0.20
CA ALA A 110 12.85 3.05 0.36
C ALA A 110 13.23 2.34 -0.93
N ASP A 111 13.73 1.10 -0.80
CA ASP A 111 13.90 0.16 -1.88
C ASP A 111 13.01 -1.07 -1.69
N VAL A 112 12.54 -1.66 -2.77
CA VAL A 112 11.83 -2.95 -2.74
C VAL A 112 12.80 -4.09 -2.98
N ARG A 113 12.87 -5.02 -2.03
CA ARG A 113 13.81 -6.13 -2.00
C ARG A 113 13.09 -7.47 -1.92
N ARG A 114 13.69 -8.51 -2.51
CA ARG A 114 13.18 -9.88 -2.42
C ARG A 114 13.26 -10.38 -0.97
N LEU A 115 12.23 -11.06 -0.51
CA LEU A 115 12.27 -11.76 0.78
C LEU A 115 13.34 -12.86 0.75
N ARG A 116 14.13 -12.93 1.83
CA ARG A 116 15.17 -13.94 2.07
C ARG A 116 15.08 -14.44 3.50
N PRO A 117 14.00 -15.18 3.83
CA PRO A 117 13.82 -15.68 5.20
C PRO A 117 15.02 -16.57 5.59
N LYS A 118 15.45 -16.43 6.83
CA LYS A 118 16.57 -17.25 7.38
C LYS A 118 16.16 -18.70 7.60
N ASP A 119 14.88 -18.96 7.80
CA ASP A 119 14.31 -20.28 7.96
C ASP A 119 14.07 -20.92 6.57
N PRO A 120 14.76 -22.03 6.22
CA PRO A 120 14.64 -22.67 4.92
C PRO A 120 13.29 -23.34 4.68
N ASP A 121 12.48 -23.59 5.73
CA ASP A 121 11.16 -24.20 5.63
C ASP A 121 10.10 -23.17 5.23
N LEU A 122 10.40 -21.87 5.33
CA LEU A 122 9.51 -20.81 4.90
C LEU A 122 9.54 -20.63 3.38
N LYS A 123 8.35 -20.76 2.76
CA LYS A 123 8.19 -20.64 1.30
C LYS A 123 8.04 -19.18 0.87
N ILE A 124 8.52 -18.86 -0.32
CA ILE A 124 8.23 -17.61 -1.02
C ILE A 124 7.21 -17.92 -2.11
N PRO A 125 6.10 -17.15 -2.21
CA PRO A 125 5.77 -15.92 -1.47
C PRO A 125 5.38 -16.14 0.01
N HIS A 126 5.57 -15.12 0.85
CA HIS A 126 4.89 -14.98 2.14
C HIS A 126 3.39 -14.90 1.84
N MET A 127 2.66 -15.98 2.10
CA MET A 127 1.23 -16.09 1.80
C MET A 127 0.48 -16.62 3.02
N GLY A 128 -0.55 -15.88 3.41
CA GLY A 128 -1.44 -16.24 4.51
C GLY A 128 -1.63 -15.13 5.54
N TRP A 129 -2.26 -15.50 6.65
CA TRP A 129 -2.49 -14.61 7.77
C TRP A 129 -1.23 -14.49 8.62
N ASN A 130 -0.88 -13.26 8.97
CA ASN A 130 0.22 -12.97 9.87
C ASN A 130 -0.12 -11.76 10.74
N ASN A 131 0.42 -11.75 11.95
CA ASN A 131 0.27 -10.63 12.86
C ASN A 131 1.30 -9.55 12.55
N ILE A 132 0.91 -8.29 12.80
CA ILE A 132 1.85 -7.18 12.79
C ILE A 132 2.14 -6.72 14.22
N THR A 133 3.36 -6.25 14.42
CA THR A 133 3.79 -5.53 15.63
C THR A 133 3.76 -4.04 15.31
N LYS A 134 2.99 -3.29 16.10
CA LYS A 134 2.97 -1.83 16.02
C LYS A 134 4.27 -1.26 16.58
N LEU A 135 4.96 -0.42 15.82
CA LEU A 135 6.21 0.22 16.22
C LEU A 135 6.02 1.65 16.72
N ARG A 136 5.01 2.35 16.20
CA ARG A 136 4.63 3.68 16.64
C ARG A 136 3.13 3.92 16.50
N GLU A 137 2.63 4.92 17.21
CA GLU A 137 1.25 5.36 17.10
C GLU A 137 1.02 6.01 15.72
N HIS A 138 -0.09 5.66 15.08
CA HIS A 138 -0.57 6.29 13.87
C HIS A 138 -2.09 6.17 13.77
N PRO A 139 -2.82 7.18 13.26
CA PRO A 139 -4.27 7.15 13.11
C PRO A 139 -4.82 5.94 12.35
N ILE A 140 -4.06 5.39 11.40
CA ILE A 140 -4.44 4.17 10.65
C ILE A 140 -4.67 2.95 11.56
N LEU A 141 -4.05 2.90 12.73
CA LEU A 141 -4.17 1.85 13.74
C LEU A 141 -4.93 2.32 14.99
N ALA A 142 -5.62 3.46 14.93
CA ALA A 142 -6.37 4.01 16.05
C ALA A 142 -7.43 3.00 16.52
N ASN A 143 -7.50 2.82 17.86
CA ASN A 143 -8.46 1.94 18.53
C ASN A 143 -8.36 0.44 18.18
N MET A 144 -7.46 0.03 17.30
CA MET A 144 -7.23 -1.38 17.00
C MET A 144 -6.53 -2.07 18.18
N ARG A 145 -7.12 -3.18 18.63
CA ARG A 145 -6.54 -3.97 19.73
C ARG A 145 -5.38 -4.80 19.21
N GLU A 146 -4.38 -5.06 20.05
CA GLU A 146 -3.24 -5.94 19.69
C GLU A 146 -3.69 -7.32 19.19
N THR A 147 -4.79 -7.84 19.74
CA THR A 147 -5.41 -9.11 19.32
C THR A 147 -6.08 -9.03 17.93
N ASN A 148 -6.24 -7.84 17.36
CA ASN A 148 -6.89 -7.61 16.07
C ASN A 148 -5.90 -7.04 15.03
N LEU A 149 -4.63 -7.40 15.11
CA LEU A 149 -3.58 -6.97 14.18
C LEU A 149 -3.14 -8.09 13.23
N ALA A 150 -4.04 -9.06 12.97
CA ALA A 150 -3.83 -10.11 11.99
C ALA A 150 -4.35 -9.68 10.61
N PHE A 151 -3.50 -9.82 9.57
CA PHE A 151 -3.80 -9.42 8.20
C PHE A 151 -3.38 -10.48 7.19
N TYR A 152 -3.96 -10.43 5.99
CA TYR A 152 -3.65 -11.34 4.90
C TYR A 152 -2.54 -10.78 4.01
N PHE A 153 -1.45 -11.53 3.89
CA PHE A 153 -0.28 -11.23 3.08
C PHE A 153 -0.21 -12.16 1.86
N VAL A 154 0.30 -11.65 0.75
CA VAL A 154 0.71 -12.44 -0.42
C VAL A 154 1.75 -11.64 -1.22
N HIS A 155 3.03 -11.84 -0.94
CA HIS A 155 4.11 -11.10 -1.60
C HIS A 155 5.45 -11.84 -1.53
N SER A 156 6.30 -11.61 -2.55
CA SER A 156 7.67 -12.14 -2.61
C SER A 156 8.73 -11.06 -2.39
N PHE A 157 8.32 -9.80 -2.46
CA PHE A 157 9.16 -8.62 -2.25
C PHE A 157 8.56 -7.77 -1.15
N ALA A 158 9.40 -7.01 -0.45
CA ALA A 158 8.99 -6.09 0.61
C ALA A 158 9.79 -4.80 0.55
N MET A 159 9.20 -3.73 1.06
CA MET A 159 9.83 -2.43 1.18
C MET A 159 10.87 -2.44 2.31
N SER A 160 12.04 -1.88 2.05
CA SER A 160 13.11 -1.59 3.01
C SER A 160 13.27 -0.08 3.08
N CYS A 161 12.79 0.54 4.15
CA CYS A 161 12.86 1.99 4.36
C CYS A 161 14.26 2.42 4.77
N GLU A 162 14.73 3.57 4.27
CA GLU A 162 15.97 4.20 4.72
C GLU A 162 15.76 4.89 6.08
N ASN A 163 14.56 5.47 6.28
CA ASN A 163 14.16 6.09 7.55
C ASN A 163 13.21 5.17 8.31
N GLU A 164 13.64 4.71 9.49
CA GLU A 164 12.84 3.88 10.38
C GLU A 164 11.58 4.60 10.91
N ASP A 165 11.57 5.92 10.98
CA ASP A 165 10.42 6.70 11.40
C ASP A 165 9.23 6.58 10.41
N ASP A 166 9.49 6.18 9.17
CA ASP A 166 8.43 5.90 8.21
C ASP A 166 7.74 4.55 8.47
N VAL A 167 8.36 3.65 9.26
CA VAL A 167 7.81 2.32 9.54
C VAL A 167 6.83 2.38 10.72
N VAL A 168 5.57 2.13 10.47
CA VAL A 168 4.50 2.11 11.49
C VAL A 168 4.32 0.73 12.09
N GLY A 169 4.51 -0.33 11.30
CA GLY A 169 4.34 -1.69 11.77
C GLY A 169 5.15 -2.71 10.96
N ARG A 170 5.54 -3.79 11.61
CA ARG A 170 6.27 -4.92 11.03
C ARG A 170 5.55 -6.24 11.24
N ALA A 171 5.76 -7.16 10.30
CA ALA A 171 5.47 -8.58 10.47
C ALA A 171 6.78 -9.36 10.51
N THR A 172 6.76 -10.57 11.09
CA THR A 172 7.90 -11.48 11.07
C THR A 172 7.62 -12.66 10.16
N TYR A 173 8.52 -12.89 9.20
CA TYR A 173 8.47 -14.04 8.30
C TYR A 173 9.88 -14.57 8.03
N GLY A 174 10.50 -15.19 9.06
CA GLY A 174 11.92 -15.58 9.05
C GLY A 174 12.89 -14.40 8.91
N GLN A 175 12.38 -13.22 8.76
CA GLN A 175 13.01 -11.90 8.74
C GLN A 175 11.96 -10.85 9.10
N ASP A 176 12.40 -9.64 9.41
CA ASP A 176 11.49 -8.51 9.55
C ASP A 176 10.96 -8.07 8.19
N VAL A 177 9.67 -7.82 8.12
CA VAL A 177 8.94 -7.35 6.93
C VAL A 177 8.23 -6.05 7.27
N THR A 178 8.53 -4.98 6.56
CA THR A 178 7.79 -3.73 6.67
C THR A 178 6.33 -3.97 6.25
N ALA A 179 5.43 -3.94 7.21
CA ALA A 179 4.01 -4.24 7.01
C ALA A 179 3.18 -2.97 6.76
N ILE A 180 3.54 -1.86 7.44
CA ILE A 180 2.90 -0.55 7.28
C ILE A 180 3.98 0.52 7.24
N VAL A 181 3.88 1.42 6.27
CA VAL A 181 4.65 2.68 6.22
C VAL A 181 3.70 3.86 6.29
N ALA A 182 4.17 4.97 6.87
CA ALA A 182 3.46 6.24 6.78
C ALA A 182 4.43 7.42 6.84
N ARG A 183 4.17 8.41 5.95
CA ARG A 183 4.84 9.71 5.89
C ARG A 183 3.82 10.77 5.49
N ASP A 184 3.69 11.82 6.28
CA ASP A 184 2.75 12.91 6.04
C ASP A 184 1.31 12.39 5.82
N ASN A 185 0.76 12.61 4.63
CA ASN A 185 -0.57 12.15 4.20
C ASN A 185 -0.55 10.81 3.42
N ILE A 186 0.56 10.08 3.44
CA ILE A 186 0.75 8.81 2.73
C ILE A 186 0.79 7.66 3.72
N VAL A 187 0.02 6.61 3.46
CA VAL A 187 0.08 5.32 4.17
C VAL A 187 0.21 4.20 3.13
N GLY A 188 1.08 3.23 3.41
CA GLY A 188 1.20 2.01 2.63
C GLY A 188 1.03 0.77 3.50
N THR A 189 0.32 -0.26 3.01
CA THR A 189 0.20 -1.57 3.66
C THR A 189 0.70 -2.67 2.73
N GLN A 190 1.60 -3.55 3.21
CA GLN A 190 2.07 -4.70 2.43
C GLN A 190 1.02 -5.80 2.34
N PHE A 191 0.15 -5.89 3.31
CA PHE A 191 -1.00 -6.79 3.32
C PHE A 191 -2.20 -6.20 2.57
N HIS A 192 -3.22 -7.02 2.39
CA HIS A 192 -4.47 -6.65 1.75
C HIS A 192 -5.56 -6.38 2.81
N PRO A 193 -5.83 -5.12 3.21
CA PRO A 193 -6.90 -4.84 4.17
C PRO A 193 -8.26 -5.30 3.63
N GLU A 194 -8.52 -5.17 2.32
CA GLU A 194 -9.77 -5.61 1.68
C GLU A 194 -9.99 -7.13 1.71
N LYS A 195 -8.99 -7.91 2.17
CA LYS A 195 -9.04 -9.37 2.35
C LYS A 195 -8.83 -9.78 3.81
N SER A 196 -8.72 -8.82 4.71
CA SER A 196 -8.32 -9.06 6.11
C SER A 196 -9.49 -9.00 7.10
N GLN A 197 -10.71 -9.29 6.63
CA GLN A 197 -11.90 -9.36 7.48
C GLN A 197 -12.07 -8.13 8.37
N ASP A 198 -12.42 -8.31 9.65
CA ASP A 198 -12.70 -7.21 10.59
C ASP A 198 -11.50 -6.29 10.80
N SER A 199 -10.27 -6.85 10.94
CA SER A 199 -9.04 -6.05 11.05
C SER A 199 -8.82 -5.13 9.86
N GLY A 200 -9.09 -5.65 8.66
CA GLY A 200 -8.97 -4.89 7.42
C GLY A 200 -10.01 -3.80 7.29
N ILE A 201 -11.27 -4.08 7.66
CA ILE A 201 -12.37 -3.11 7.65
C ILE A 201 -12.12 -2.00 8.67
N GLU A 202 -11.64 -2.33 9.87
CA GLU A 202 -11.29 -1.35 10.91
C GLU A 202 -10.17 -0.41 10.42
N LEU A 203 -9.11 -0.95 9.83
CA LEU A 203 -8.02 -0.17 9.24
C LEU A 203 -8.52 0.73 8.09
N MET A 204 -9.35 0.20 7.20
CA MET A 204 -9.95 0.98 6.11
C MET A 204 -10.83 2.11 6.65
N SER A 205 -11.64 1.85 7.68
CA SER A 205 -12.47 2.86 8.34
C SER A 205 -11.61 3.97 8.96
N ASN A 206 -10.51 3.60 9.63
CA ASN A 206 -9.56 4.57 10.18
C ASN A 206 -8.95 5.46 9.09
N PHE A 207 -8.53 4.86 7.96
CA PHE A 207 -8.02 5.62 6.81
C PHE A 207 -9.06 6.60 6.27
N LEU A 208 -10.31 6.16 6.10
CA LEU A 208 -11.38 6.98 5.52
C LEU A 208 -11.86 8.13 6.43
N GLN A 209 -11.50 8.09 7.72
CA GLN A 209 -11.73 9.15 8.69
C GLN A 209 -10.48 10.03 8.91
N TRP A 210 -9.34 9.61 8.42
CA TRP A 210 -8.09 10.31 8.62
C TRP A 210 -7.96 11.53 7.70
N ASN A 211 -7.73 12.68 8.31
CA ASN A 211 -7.47 13.97 7.63
C ASN A 211 -6.16 14.51 8.20
N PRO A 212 -5.01 14.21 7.59
CA PRO A 212 -3.68 14.65 8.02
C PRO A 212 -3.45 16.14 7.86
#